data_064ae66cc3e653fcbfcb3e501d8f65cb
#
_entry.id   064ae66cc3e653fcbfcb3e501d8f65cb
#
_cell.length_a   1.000
_cell.length_b   1.000
_cell.length_c   1.000
_cell.angle_alpha   90.00
_cell.angle_beta   90.00
_cell.angle_gamma   90.00
#
_symmetry.space_group_name_H-M   'P 1'
#
loop_
_entity.id
_entity.type
_entity.pdbx_description
1 polymer ?
#
loop_
_entity_poly.entity_id
_entity_poly.type
_entity_poly.pdbx_seq_one_letter_code
_entity_poly.pdbx_strand_id
1 'polypeptide(L)'
;MCIRDSLRVGQDIMKANVESYRKIRNTFRFLLGNLNNFSQDEIVDYEDMPELEKYILHKLYLIDLEVRKAYENYDLKSVFQTLLNFSNLDLSSFYFDIRKDTLYCDSPKSNNRKSTRTVLDLLFNYLVTWFAPILCFTTEEVRKSRFPEINTL
;
A
#
# COMPACT_ATOMS: atom_id res chain seq x y z
N MET A 1 -22.59 -35.69 9.34
CA MET A 1 -21.46 -35.21 8.57
C MET A 1 -20.68 -34.29 9.49
N CYS A 2 -19.53 -34.76 10.04
CA CYS A 2 -18.75 -33.94 10.97
C CYS A 2 -17.91 -32.96 10.14
N ILE A 3 -18.30 -31.72 10.11
CA ILE A 3 -17.49 -30.62 9.58
C ILE A 3 -16.33 -30.45 10.55
N ARG A 4 -15.11 -30.76 10.12
CA ARG A 4 -13.91 -30.50 10.91
C ARG A 4 -13.58 -28.99 10.85
N ASP A 5 -14.14 -28.25 11.76
CA ASP A 5 -13.90 -26.82 11.91
C ASP A 5 -12.65 -26.51 12.75
N SER A 6 -11.62 -27.37 12.69
CA SER A 6 -10.40 -27.14 13.44
C SER A 6 -9.32 -26.50 12.55
N LEU A 7 -9.03 -25.21 12.79
CA LEU A 7 -7.83 -24.57 12.29
C LEU A 7 -6.61 -25.10 13.06
N ARG A 8 -5.64 -25.65 12.34
CA ARG A 8 -4.35 -26.01 12.95
C ARG A 8 -3.52 -24.74 13.11
N VAL A 9 -3.34 -24.30 14.34
CA VAL A 9 -2.51 -23.14 14.68
C VAL A 9 -1.24 -23.64 15.35
N GLY A 10 -0.09 -23.42 14.69
CA GLY A 10 1.25 -23.70 15.22
C GLY A 10 2.06 -22.41 15.45
N GLN A 11 3.07 -22.47 16.31
CA GLN A 11 3.93 -21.29 16.59
C GLN A 11 4.59 -20.71 15.31
N ASP A 12 4.97 -21.57 14.38
CA ASP A 12 5.62 -21.13 13.14
C ASP A 12 4.66 -20.39 12.20
N ILE A 13 3.39 -20.83 12.14
CA ILE A 13 2.33 -20.14 11.39
C ILE A 13 2.08 -18.76 12.01
N MET A 14 2.04 -18.66 13.32
CA MET A 14 1.87 -17.39 14.02
C MET A 14 3.04 -16.45 13.74
N LYS A 15 4.28 -16.92 13.81
CA LYS A 15 5.47 -16.12 13.48
C LYS A 15 5.45 -15.62 12.05
N ALA A 16 5.10 -16.46 11.07
CA ALA A 16 5.01 -16.07 9.67
C ALA A 16 3.97 -14.96 9.44
N ASN A 17 2.81 -15.06 10.10
CA ASN A 17 1.77 -14.04 10.04
C ASN A 17 2.21 -12.72 10.68
N VAL A 18 2.89 -12.77 11.82
CA VAL A 18 3.46 -11.58 12.50
C VAL A 18 4.47 -10.88 11.57
N GLU A 19 5.34 -11.62 10.92
CA GLU A 19 6.32 -11.05 9.98
C GLU A 19 5.61 -10.42 8.76
N SER A 20 4.60 -11.07 8.20
CA SER A 20 3.82 -10.53 7.10
C SER A 20 3.11 -9.23 7.50
N TYR A 21 2.47 -9.23 8.66
CA TYR A 21 1.83 -8.03 9.23
C TYR A 21 2.82 -6.90 9.45
N ARG A 22 4.01 -7.19 10.02
CA ARG A 22 5.07 -6.21 10.25
C ARG A 22 5.52 -5.54 8.95
N LYS A 23 5.67 -6.30 7.87
CA LYS A 23 6.03 -5.79 6.55
C LYS A 23 4.97 -4.82 6.00
N ILE A 24 3.70 -5.19 6.06
CA ILE A 24 2.58 -4.32 5.63
C ILE A 24 2.57 -3.02 6.47
N ARG A 25 2.72 -3.14 7.78
CA ARG A 25 2.75 -1.98 8.68
C ARG A 25 3.94 -1.04 8.38
N ASN A 26 5.09 -1.57 8.02
CA ASN A 26 6.26 -0.79 7.59
C ASN A 26 6.00 -0.06 6.26
N THR A 27 5.31 -0.68 5.31
CA THR A 27 4.88 -0.03 4.06
C THR A 27 3.99 1.19 4.36
N PHE A 28 2.98 1.02 5.20
CA PHE A 28 2.12 2.16 5.60
C PHE A 28 2.88 3.24 6.35
N ARG A 29 3.82 2.86 7.23
CA ARG A 29 4.66 3.82 7.96
C ARG A 29 5.53 4.65 7.01
N PHE A 30 6.10 4.03 5.99
CA PHE A 30 6.85 4.73 4.95
C PHE A 30 5.98 5.72 4.18
N LEU A 31 4.78 5.30 3.76
CA LEU A 31 3.82 6.14 3.06
C LEU A 31 3.41 7.35 3.91
N LEU A 32 2.99 7.13 5.17
CA LEU A 32 2.61 8.21 6.08
C LEU A 32 3.73 9.22 6.31
N GLY A 33 4.98 8.74 6.51
CA GLY A 33 6.13 9.62 6.73
C GLY A 33 6.43 10.52 5.53
N ASN A 34 6.29 9.98 4.31
CA ASN A 34 6.59 10.73 3.08
C ASN A 34 5.41 11.56 2.56
N LEU A 35 4.19 11.30 3.04
CA LEU A 35 2.98 12.06 2.69
C LEU A 35 2.64 13.16 3.71
N ASN A 36 3.49 13.36 4.72
CA ASN A 36 3.29 14.45 5.66
C ASN A 36 3.26 15.80 4.93
N ASN A 37 2.25 16.64 5.23
CA ASN A 37 2.00 17.93 4.56
C ASN A 37 1.87 17.84 3.02
N PHE A 38 1.44 16.71 2.47
CA PHE A 38 1.13 16.61 1.05
C PHE A 38 -0.13 17.42 0.75
N SER A 39 -0.06 18.30 -0.24
CA SER A 39 -1.16 19.15 -0.68
C SER A 39 -1.57 18.84 -2.13
N GLN A 40 -2.79 19.22 -2.48
CA GLN A 40 -3.29 19.04 -3.86
C GLN A 40 -2.48 19.83 -4.90
N ASP A 41 -1.82 20.92 -4.50
CA ASP A 41 -0.97 21.74 -5.39
C ASP A 41 0.31 21.01 -5.83
N GLU A 42 0.64 19.89 -5.19
CA GLU A 42 1.78 19.04 -5.54
C GLU A 42 1.44 17.96 -6.57
N ILE A 43 0.16 17.76 -6.88
CA ILE A 43 -0.28 16.72 -7.81
C ILE A 43 0.26 17.00 -9.20
N VAL A 44 0.88 15.99 -9.79
CA VAL A 44 1.43 16.03 -11.15
C VAL A 44 0.58 15.15 -12.05
N ASP A 45 0.27 15.67 -13.24
CA ASP A 45 -0.48 14.91 -14.24
C ASP A 45 0.33 13.72 -14.77
N TYR A 46 -0.37 12.64 -15.14
CA TYR A 46 0.25 11.40 -15.59
C TYR A 46 1.26 11.62 -16.73
N GLU A 47 0.95 12.53 -17.67
CA GLU A 47 1.79 12.78 -18.83
C GLU A 47 3.15 13.37 -18.46
N ASP A 48 3.20 14.20 -17.41
CA ASP A 48 4.39 14.87 -16.92
C ASP A 48 5.20 14.03 -15.91
N MET A 49 4.74 12.82 -15.59
CA MET A 49 5.43 11.92 -14.67
C MET A 49 6.62 11.22 -15.38
N PRO A 50 7.71 10.96 -14.64
CA PRO A 50 8.79 10.10 -15.11
C PRO A 50 8.32 8.66 -15.39
N GLU A 51 9.09 7.93 -16.20
CA GLU A 51 8.77 6.56 -16.63
C GLU A 51 8.57 5.57 -15.46
N LEU A 52 9.33 5.72 -14.38
CA LEU A 52 9.21 4.84 -13.22
C LEU A 52 7.87 5.00 -12.52
N GLU A 53 7.38 6.22 -12.37
CA GLU A 53 6.06 6.53 -11.81
C GLU A 53 4.96 5.94 -12.69
N LYS A 54 5.03 6.12 -13.99
CA LYS A 54 4.09 5.52 -14.97
C LYS A 54 4.08 4.00 -14.87
N TYR A 55 5.26 3.37 -14.74
CA TYR A 55 5.38 1.94 -14.56
C TYR A 55 4.70 1.45 -13.27
N ILE A 56 4.90 2.14 -12.14
CA ILE A 56 4.25 1.77 -10.87
C ILE A 56 2.73 1.96 -10.93
N LEU A 57 2.25 3.02 -11.59
CA LEU A 57 0.81 3.20 -11.81
C LEU A 57 0.22 2.10 -12.69
N HIS A 58 0.93 1.66 -13.72
CA HIS A 58 0.51 0.51 -14.53
C HIS A 58 0.46 -0.79 -13.68
N LYS A 59 1.46 -1.02 -12.85
CA LYS A 59 1.46 -2.14 -11.90
C LYS A 59 0.27 -2.06 -10.94
N LEU A 60 0.00 -0.88 -10.39
CA LEU A 60 -1.15 -0.64 -9.52
C LEU A 60 -2.47 -1.01 -10.20
N TYR A 61 -2.63 -0.62 -11.46
CA TYR A 61 -3.80 -0.99 -12.27
C TYR A 61 -3.95 -2.51 -12.43
N LEU A 62 -2.87 -3.23 -12.75
CA LEU A 62 -2.90 -4.69 -12.88
C LEU A 62 -3.28 -5.37 -11.55
N ILE A 63 -2.72 -4.91 -10.44
CA ILE A 63 -3.05 -5.41 -9.11
C ILE A 63 -4.51 -5.12 -8.75
N ASP A 64 -5.05 -3.94 -9.11
CA ASP A 64 -6.47 -3.62 -8.89
C ASP A 64 -7.40 -4.63 -9.57
N LEU A 65 -7.10 -5.01 -10.80
CA LEU A 65 -7.88 -6.03 -11.52
C LEU A 65 -7.85 -7.39 -10.82
N GLU A 66 -6.67 -7.83 -10.36
CA GLU A 66 -6.53 -9.10 -9.64
C GLU A 66 -7.26 -9.09 -8.30
N VAL A 67 -7.09 -8.01 -7.53
CA VAL A 67 -7.70 -7.84 -6.21
C VAL A 67 -9.23 -7.80 -6.31
N ARG A 68 -9.79 -7.03 -7.25
CA ARG A 68 -11.24 -6.98 -7.48
C ARG A 68 -11.79 -8.37 -7.81
N LYS A 69 -11.17 -9.07 -8.77
CA LYS A 69 -11.58 -10.42 -9.14
C LYS A 69 -11.52 -11.41 -7.97
N ALA A 70 -10.48 -11.32 -7.13
CA ALA A 70 -10.35 -12.17 -5.96
C ALA A 70 -11.42 -11.85 -4.89
N TYR A 71 -11.73 -10.56 -4.66
CA TYR A 71 -12.83 -10.17 -3.76
C TYR A 71 -14.20 -10.63 -4.27
N GLU A 72 -14.49 -10.51 -5.56
CA GLU A 72 -15.73 -11.02 -6.17
C GLU A 72 -15.91 -12.52 -5.94
N ASN A 73 -14.80 -13.27 -5.90
CA ASN A 73 -14.81 -14.72 -5.63
C ASN A 73 -14.67 -15.06 -4.15
N TYR A 74 -14.67 -14.10 -3.24
CA TYR A 74 -14.41 -14.28 -1.79
C TYR A 74 -13.09 -14.99 -1.47
N ASP A 75 -12.10 -14.89 -2.38
CA ASP A 75 -10.75 -15.48 -2.17
C ASP A 75 -9.82 -14.49 -1.44
N LEU A 76 -10.11 -14.30 -0.14
CA LEU A 76 -9.34 -13.41 0.73
C LEU A 76 -7.87 -13.83 0.87
N LYS A 77 -7.58 -15.13 0.70
CA LYS A 77 -6.21 -15.62 0.76
C LYS A 77 -5.38 -15.10 -0.41
N SER A 78 -5.92 -15.19 -1.62
CA SER A 78 -5.25 -14.65 -2.82
C SER A 78 -5.11 -13.14 -2.74
N VAL A 79 -6.14 -12.41 -2.28
CA VAL A 79 -6.04 -10.96 -2.03
C VAL A 79 -4.86 -10.65 -1.12
N PHE A 80 -4.80 -11.29 0.06
CA PHE A 80 -3.73 -11.02 1.03
C PHE A 80 -2.34 -11.32 0.45
N GLN A 81 -2.19 -12.44 -0.27
CA GLN A 81 -0.92 -12.84 -0.85
C GLN A 81 -0.46 -11.88 -1.96
N THR A 82 -1.36 -11.50 -2.85
CA THR A 82 -1.08 -10.52 -3.93
C THR A 82 -0.66 -9.18 -3.35
N LEU A 83 -1.40 -8.65 -2.36
CA LEU A 83 -1.08 -7.39 -1.72
C LEU A 83 0.23 -7.44 -0.92
N LEU A 84 0.51 -8.55 -0.24
CA LEU A 84 1.76 -8.75 0.49
C LEU A 84 2.96 -8.77 -0.46
N ASN A 85 2.85 -9.48 -1.57
CA ASN A 85 3.90 -9.54 -2.60
C ASN A 85 4.13 -8.16 -3.22
N PHE A 86 3.08 -7.47 -3.62
CA PHE A 86 3.16 -6.12 -4.16
C PHE A 86 3.84 -5.16 -3.17
N SER A 87 3.41 -5.16 -1.91
CA SER A 87 3.99 -4.29 -0.87
C SER A 87 5.47 -4.57 -0.61
N ASN A 88 5.90 -5.84 -0.69
CA ASN A 88 7.28 -6.21 -0.41
C ASN A 88 8.20 -6.05 -1.61
N LEU A 89 7.82 -6.63 -2.76
CA LEU A 89 8.70 -6.76 -3.92
C LEU A 89 8.67 -5.49 -4.78
N ASP A 90 7.46 -5.07 -5.20
CA ASP A 90 7.32 -3.94 -6.11
C ASP A 90 7.47 -2.60 -5.37
N LEU A 91 6.94 -2.47 -4.16
CA LEU A 91 7.03 -1.21 -3.42
C LEU A 91 8.29 -1.12 -2.57
N SER A 92 8.43 -1.94 -1.53
CA SER A 92 9.50 -1.76 -0.55
C SER A 92 10.90 -2.04 -1.11
N SER A 93 11.08 -3.16 -1.84
CA SER A 93 12.40 -3.57 -2.34
C SER A 93 12.78 -2.91 -3.66
N PHE A 94 11.84 -2.32 -4.38
CA PHE A 94 12.12 -1.70 -5.67
C PHE A 94 11.79 -0.20 -5.67
N TYR A 95 10.51 0.18 -5.67
CA TYR A 95 10.11 1.57 -5.88
C TYR A 95 10.58 2.51 -4.76
N PHE A 96 10.34 2.15 -3.51
CA PHE A 96 10.73 2.99 -2.38
C PHE A 96 12.24 3.09 -2.25
N ASP A 97 12.95 2.01 -2.54
CA ASP A 97 14.41 1.99 -2.48
C ASP A 97 15.03 2.93 -3.52
N ILE A 98 14.55 2.90 -4.76
CA ILE A 98 15.00 3.80 -5.83
C ILE A 98 14.65 5.28 -5.52
N ARG A 99 13.49 5.54 -4.93
CA ARG A 99 12.99 6.90 -4.70
C ARG A 99 13.36 7.53 -3.36
N LYS A 100 14.08 6.82 -2.50
CA LYS A 100 14.56 7.39 -1.22
C LYS A 100 15.30 8.71 -1.40
N ASP A 101 16.27 8.74 -2.30
CA ASP A 101 17.10 9.92 -2.51
C ASP A 101 16.26 11.09 -3.06
N THR A 102 15.37 10.81 -4.00
CA THR A 102 14.42 11.80 -4.54
C THR A 102 13.53 12.38 -3.43
N LEU A 103 13.02 11.54 -2.53
CA LEU A 103 12.13 11.98 -1.46
C LEU A 103 12.85 12.81 -0.38
N TYR A 104 14.11 12.47 -0.07
CA TYR A 104 14.83 13.09 1.03
C TYR A 104 15.79 14.19 0.62
N CYS A 105 16.38 14.12 -0.58
CA CYS A 105 17.41 15.04 -1.02
C CYS A 105 16.93 16.08 -2.04
N ASP A 106 15.91 15.75 -2.85
CA ASP A 106 15.43 16.67 -3.88
C ASP A 106 14.67 17.87 -3.27
N SER A 107 14.76 19.00 -3.97
CA SER A 107 13.98 20.19 -3.64
C SER A 107 12.47 19.88 -3.62
N PRO A 108 11.70 20.47 -2.70
CA PRO A 108 10.24 20.37 -2.69
C PRO A 108 9.56 20.79 -3.99
N LYS A 109 10.23 21.62 -4.80
CA LYS A 109 9.73 22.08 -6.11
C LYS A 109 10.09 21.15 -7.27
N SER A 110 10.95 20.16 -7.05
CA SER A 110 11.37 19.21 -8.10
C SER A 110 10.16 18.42 -8.62
N ASN A 111 10.04 18.32 -9.95
CA ASN A 111 8.99 17.54 -10.58
C ASN A 111 9.08 16.06 -10.20
N ASN A 112 10.30 15.51 -10.12
CA ASN A 112 10.51 14.13 -9.72
C ASN A 112 9.95 13.85 -8.31
N ARG A 113 10.24 14.74 -7.34
CA ARG A 113 9.73 14.59 -5.98
C ARG A 113 8.21 14.72 -5.90
N LYS A 114 7.63 15.69 -6.61
CA LYS A 114 6.17 15.86 -6.67
C LYS A 114 5.50 14.66 -7.31
N SER A 115 6.01 14.18 -8.45
CA SER A 115 5.50 12.98 -9.14
C SER A 115 5.56 11.76 -8.23
N THR A 116 6.68 11.54 -7.53
CA THR A 116 6.82 10.45 -6.57
C THR A 116 5.77 10.57 -5.46
N ARG A 117 5.59 11.75 -4.85
CA ARG A 117 4.60 11.96 -3.78
C ARG A 117 3.16 11.78 -4.28
N THR A 118 2.86 12.18 -5.51
CA THR A 118 1.55 11.92 -6.16
C THR A 118 1.29 10.42 -6.27
N VAL A 119 2.28 9.64 -6.70
CA VAL A 119 2.15 8.18 -6.77
C VAL A 119 2.01 7.55 -5.37
N LEU A 120 2.77 8.04 -4.38
CA LEU A 120 2.63 7.57 -2.99
C LEU A 120 1.22 7.84 -2.44
N ASP A 121 0.61 8.97 -2.79
CA ASP A 121 -0.77 9.30 -2.42
C ASP A 121 -1.78 8.29 -2.99
N LEU A 122 -1.68 8.00 -4.28
CA LEU A 122 -2.51 6.99 -4.93
C LEU A 122 -2.31 5.61 -4.30
N LEU A 123 -1.05 5.18 -4.12
CA LEU A 123 -0.71 3.91 -3.46
C LEU A 123 -1.31 3.81 -2.05
N PHE A 124 -1.24 4.89 -1.27
CA PHE A 124 -1.82 4.95 0.06
C PHE A 124 -3.33 4.68 0.03
N ASN A 125 -4.06 5.40 -0.82
CA ASN A 125 -5.50 5.29 -0.91
C ASN A 125 -5.94 3.88 -1.38
N TYR A 126 -5.28 3.32 -2.38
CA TYR A 126 -5.57 1.96 -2.84
C TYR A 126 -5.26 0.90 -1.79
N LEU A 127 -4.06 0.95 -1.18
CA LEU A 127 -3.66 -0.04 -0.18
C LEU A 127 -4.54 0.00 1.07
N VAL A 128 -4.92 1.19 1.56
CA VAL A 128 -5.86 1.32 2.68
C VAL A 128 -7.19 0.67 2.33
N THR A 129 -7.73 0.95 1.15
CA THR A 129 -9.00 0.40 0.69
C THR A 129 -8.94 -1.13 0.53
N TRP A 130 -7.88 -1.64 -0.11
CA TRP A 130 -7.75 -3.08 -0.34
C TRP A 130 -7.49 -3.89 0.92
N PHE A 131 -6.74 -3.34 1.89
CA PHE A 131 -6.51 -4.03 3.16
C PHE A 131 -7.64 -3.85 4.18
N ALA A 132 -8.57 -2.90 3.98
CA ALA A 132 -9.63 -2.60 4.95
C ALA A 132 -10.47 -3.83 5.36
N PRO A 133 -10.91 -4.72 4.45
CA PRO A 133 -11.68 -5.90 4.84
C PRO A 133 -10.87 -6.95 5.61
N ILE A 134 -9.54 -6.93 5.51
CA ILE A 134 -8.64 -7.93 6.13
C ILE A 134 -8.00 -7.38 7.41
N LEU A 135 -7.56 -6.13 7.39
CA LEU A 135 -6.84 -5.45 8.46
C LEU A 135 -7.58 -4.18 8.93
N CYS A 136 -8.87 -4.32 9.21
CA CYS A 136 -9.80 -3.21 9.49
C CYS A 136 -9.29 -2.21 10.55
N PHE A 137 -8.74 -2.68 11.67
CA PHE A 137 -8.21 -1.78 12.72
C PHE A 137 -6.95 -1.05 12.28
N THR A 138 -6.04 -1.74 11.59
CA THR A 138 -4.78 -1.14 11.14
C THR A 138 -5.01 -0.09 10.06
N THR A 139 -5.86 -0.38 9.09
CA THR A 139 -6.19 0.56 8.01
C THR A 139 -6.94 1.78 8.52
N GLU A 140 -7.81 1.61 9.52
CA GLU A 140 -8.49 2.73 10.18
C GLU A 140 -7.50 3.60 10.99
N GLU A 141 -6.57 2.98 11.73
CA GLU A 141 -5.48 3.69 12.44
C GLU A 141 -4.64 4.53 11.46
N VAL A 142 -4.23 3.91 10.36
CA VAL A 142 -3.42 4.54 9.32
C VAL A 142 -4.17 5.71 8.65
N ARG A 143 -5.44 5.51 8.34
CA ARG A 143 -6.29 6.54 7.73
C ARG A 143 -6.51 7.73 8.66
N LYS A 144 -6.85 7.48 9.92
CA LYS A 144 -7.01 8.54 10.95
C LYS A 144 -5.71 9.31 11.20
N SER A 145 -4.56 8.63 11.13
CA SER A 145 -3.27 9.29 11.26
C SER A 145 -3.00 10.30 10.15
N ARG A 146 -3.55 10.07 8.96
CA ARG A 146 -3.40 10.98 7.82
C ARG A 146 -4.52 12.02 7.74
N PHE A 147 -5.74 11.62 8.03
CA PHE A 147 -6.96 12.41 7.91
C PHE A 147 -7.75 12.43 9.22
N PRO A 148 -7.29 13.17 10.25
CA PRO A 148 -7.90 13.13 11.59
C PRO A 148 -9.33 13.65 11.64
N GLU A 149 -9.75 14.45 10.65
CA GLU A 149 -11.08 15.06 10.61
C GLU A 149 -12.16 14.20 9.94
N ILE A 150 -11.78 13.07 9.31
CA ILE A 150 -12.72 12.22 8.60
C ILE A 150 -13.17 11.08 9.51
N ASN A 151 -14.45 11.08 9.88
CA ASN A 151 -15.08 9.94 10.58
C ASN A 151 -15.11 8.69 9.69
N THR A 152 -14.73 7.54 10.27
CA THR A 152 -14.72 6.13 9.79
C THR A 152 -14.89 5.82 8.29
N LEU A 153 -14.15 4.83 7.83
CA LEU A 153 -14.30 4.17 6.51
C LEU A 153 -15.69 3.61 6.29
#